data_7f1b34f9de87876838d47977649ce4b8
#
_entry.id   7f1b34f9de87876838d47977649ce4b8
#
_cell.length_a   1.000
_cell.length_b   1.000
_cell.length_c   1.000
_cell.angle_alpha   90.00
_cell.angle_beta   90.00
_cell.angle_gamma   90.00
#
_symmetry.space_group_name_H-M   'P 1'
#
loop_
_entity.id
_entity.type
_entity.pdbx_description
1 polymer ?
#
loop_
_entity_poly.entity_id
_entity_poly.type
_entity_poly.pdbx_seq_one_letter_code
_entity_poly.pdbx_strand_id
1 'polypeptide(L)'
;MDIERTLDAWLNDAEFAENVAFHQLKPARQAMFEPFPATIHPTLQKVLREKGITALYSHQAEAINRLYSGENVVISTGTSSGKSLCYSIPILNQQFLQPGATALLLFPTKALTNDQHKSFSEYAKALPVETIKPAIYDGDTPSHQRSAIRKSATILMTNPDMLHQGILPHHTNWARFFSKLRYVVIDETHIYRGVFGSHFANVVRRLKRICAFYGAYPQFIMTSATIGNPAELAQSLIEQGVHLIDQDGSPKGPAHLLVFNPPFVDEKLGIRKSSLDFGVTFTLKLIRAGHQSLVFARTRRTVEMLLTYLRNRLSNEERDLARGYRSGYLKTERREIEQGLKSGRLRAVFSTSALELG
;
A
#
# COMPACT_ATOMS: atom_id res chain seq x y z
N MET A 1 -26.56 0.14 10.81
CA MET A 1 -26.91 -1.31 10.97
C MET A 1 -25.61 -2.07 10.94
N ASP A 2 -25.45 -3.13 11.71
CA ASP A 2 -24.24 -3.95 11.71
C ASP A 2 -24.15 -4.74 10.40
N ILE A 3 -22.97 -4.85 9.81
CA ILE A 3 -22.75 -5.60 8.55
C ILE A 3 -23.08 -7.08 8.73
N GLU A 4 -22.81 -7.64 9.90
CA GLU A 4 -23.15 -9.02 10.26
C GLU A 4 -24.65 -9.28 10.12
N ARG A 5 -25.50 -8.43 10.66
CA ARG A 5 -26.95 -8.53 10.54
C ARG A 5 -27.44 -8.43 9.09
N THR A 6 -26.77 -7.59 8.29
CA THR A 6 -27.12 -7.45 6.87
C THR A 6 -26.77 -8.72 6.11
N LEU A 7 -25.63 -9.32 6.41
CA LEU A 7 -25.18 -10.56 5.80
C LEU A 7 -26.02 -11.75 6.23
N ASP A 8 -26.35 -11.85 7.54
CA ASP A 8 -27.25 -12.89 8.04
C ASP A 8 -28.61 -12.84 7.37
N ALA A 9 -29.17 -11.64 7.18
CA ALA A 9 -30.43 -11.47 6.46
C ALA A 9 -30.33 -11.95 4.99
N TRP A 10 -29.18 -11.74 4.33
CA TRP A 10 -28.96 -12.24 2.98
C TRP A 10 -28.75 -13.75 2.92
N LEU A 11 -28.00 -14.31 3.85
CA LEU A 11 -27.77 -15.77 3.91
C LEU A 11 -29.03 -16.55 4.29
N ASN A 12 -30.00 -15.90 4.95
CA ASN A 12 -31.33 -16.46 5.24
C ASN A 12 -32.35 -16.25 4.11
N ASP A 13 -32.03 -15.44 3.10
CA ASP A 13 -32.83 -15.31 1.88
C ASP A 13 -32.52 -16.48 0.94
N ALA A 14 -33.54 -17.31 0.64
CA ALA A 14 -33.35 -18.52 -0.15
C ALA A 14 -32.76 -18.24 -1.54
N GLU A 15 -33.24 -17.20 -2.24
CA GLU A 15 -32.74 -16.83 -3.57
C GLU A 15 -31.26 -16.44 -3.53
N PHE A 16 -30.81 -15.79 -2.44
CA PHE A 16 -29.42 -15.46 -2.27
C PHE A 16 -28.57 -16.68 -1.88
N ALA A 17 -29.03 -17.44 -0.88
CA ALA A 17 -28.29 -18.55 -0.31
C ALA A 17 -27.98 -19.67 -1.32
N GLU A 18 -28.95 -20.02 -2.18
CA GLU A 18 -28.81 -21.02 -3.24
C GLU A 18 -27.72 -20.67 -4.27
N ASN A 19 -27.40 -19.38 -4.40
CA ASN A 19 -26.40 -18.88 -5.35
C ASN A 19 -25.04 -18.61 -4.70
N VAL A 20 -24.86 -18.82 -3.40
CA VAL A 20 -23.59 -18.76 -2.71
C VAL A 20 -22.83 -20.07 -2.93
N ALA A 21 -21.86 -20.04 -3.84
CA ALA A 21 -21.03 -21.21 -4.14
C ALA A 21 -19.99 -21.51 -3.05
N PHE A 22 -19.59 -20.50 -2.29
CA PHE A 22 -18.64 -20.65 -1.18
C PHE A 22 -18.84 -19.52 -0.17
N HIS A 23 -18.78 -19.88 1.10
CA HIS A 23 -18.78 -18.93 2.21
C HIS A 23 -17.75 -19.35 3.26
N GLN A 24 -16.89 -18.44 3.63
CA GLN A 24 -15.90 -18.62 4.70
C GLN A 24 -15.93 -17.41 5.64
N LEU A 25 -16.19 -17.67 6.90
CA LEU A 25 -15.96 -16.71 7.97
C LEU A 25 -14.47 -16.79 8.39
N LYS A 26 -13.78 -15.68 8.29
CA LYS A 26 -12.47 -15.47 8.91
C LYS A 26 -12.69 -14.83 10.28
N PRO A 27 -12.37 -15.52 11.38
CA PRO A 27 -12.60 -14.99 12.72
C PRO A 27 -11.75 -13.75 12.99
N ALA A 28 -12.21 -12.92 13.91
CA ALA A 28 -11.43 -11.83 14.44
C ALA A 28 -10.10 -12.33 15.03
N ARG A 29 -9.04 -11.57 14.85
CA ARG A 29 -7.73 -11.87 15.44
C ARG A 29 -7.30 -10.68 16.30
N GLN A 30 -6.84 -10.98 17.51
CA GLN A 30 -6.28 -9.97 18.39
C GLN A 30 -4.87 -9.58 17.96
N ALA A 31 -4.45 -8.38 18.36
CA ALA A 31 -3.08 -7.91 18.12
C ALA A 31 -2.09 -8.73 18.95
N MET A 32 -0.95 -9.04 18.34
CA MET A 32 0.23 -9.57 19.04
C MET A 32 1.25 -8.43 19.15
N PHE A 33 1.42 -7.94 20.39
CA PHE A 33 2.31 -6.82 20.67
C PHE A 33 3.66 -7.29 21.23
N GLU A 34 4.70 -6.56 20.83
CA GLU A 34 6.05 -6.67 21.37
C GLU A 34 6.52 -5.29 21.87
N PRO A 35 7.34 -5.25 22.92
CA PRO A 35 7.93 -3.98 23.37
C PRO A 35 8.84 -3.39 22.29
N PHE A 36 9.13 -2.10 22.39
CA PHE A 36 10.12 -1.48 21.53
C PHE A 36 11.47 -2.17 21.72
N PRO A 37 12.15 -2.63 20.63
CA PRO A 37 13.53 -3.07 20.71
C PRO A 37 14.42 -2.03 21.38
N ALA A 38 15.34 -2.48 22.26
CA ALA A 38 16.26 -1.60 22.99
C ALA A 38 17.17 -0.78 22.06
N THR A 39 17.32 -1.20 20.82
CA THR A 39 18.09 -0.51 19.78
C THR A 39 17.42 0.78 19.28
N ILE A 40 16.13 1.01 19.56
CA ILE A 40 15.43 2.22 19.16
C ILE A 40 15.73 3.36 20.14
N HIS A 41 16.22 4.47 19.61
CA HIS A 41 16.59 5.64 20.41
C HIS A 41 15.42 6.13 21.28
N PRO A 42 15.63 6.45 22.57
CA PRO A 42 14.57 6.85 23.50
C PRO A 42 13.69 8.02 23.02
N THR A 43 14.31 9.01 22.37
CA THR A 43 13.58 10.15 21.80
C THR A 43 12.60 9.71 20.69
N LEU A 44 13.00 8.76 19.83
CA LEU A 44 12.09 8.21 18.81
C LEU A 44 10.95 7.41 19.45
N GLN A 45 11.25 6.59 20.47
CA GLN A 45 10.21 5.88 21.22
C GLN A 45 9.22 6.84 21.87
N LYS A 46 9.69 7.98 22.41
CA LYS A 46 8.80 9.01 22.98
C LYS A 46 7.85 9.55 21.91
N VAL A 47 8.37 9.96 20.77
CA VAL A 47 7.53 10.49 19.65
C VAL A 47 6.54 9.43 19.12
N LEU A 48 6.93 8.15 19.06
CA LEU A 48 6.04 7.07 18.70
C LEU A 48 4.89 6.93 19.70
N ARG A 49 5.16 6.99 21.00
CA ARG A 49 4.13 6.95 22.06
C ARG A 49 3.17 8.15 21.97
N GLU A 50 3.69 9.35 21.72
CA GLU A 50 2.89 10.56 21.53
C GLU A 50 1.95 10.45 20.31
N LYS A 51 2.34 9.65 19.30
CA LYS A 51 1.48 9.31 18.15
C LYS A 51 0.56 8.11 18.40
N GLY A 52 0.47 7.62 19.64
CA GLY A 52 -0.40 6.49 20.02
C GLY A 52 0.20 5.11 19.79
N ILE A 53 1.48 5.02 19.38
CA ILE A 53 2.18 3.75 19.18
C ILE A 53 2.93 3.42 20.47
N THR A 54 2.30 2.67 21.38
CA THR A 54 2.86 2.32 22.69
C THR A 54 3.68 1.04 22.68
N ALA A 55 3.42 0.15 21.71
CA ALA A 55 4.12 -1.09 21.44
C ALA A 55 4.10 -1.36 19.93
N LEU A 56 4.92 -2.27 19.46
CA LEU A 56 4.95 -2.72 18.07
C LEU A 56 4.15 -3.99 17.90
N TYR A 57 3.60 -4.22 16.71
CA TYR A 57 3.14 -5.56 16.36
C TYR A 57 4.34 -6.50 16.21
N SER A 58 4.16 -7.80 16.46
CA SER A 58 5.23 -8.80 16.42
C SER A 58 6.03 -8.75 15.12
N HIS A 59 5.38 -8.66 13.96
CA HIS A 59 6.06 -8.55 12.66
C HIS A 59 6.88 -7.26 12.50
N GLN A 60 6.46 -6.15 13.15
CA GLN A 60 7.21 -4.89 13.10
C GLN A 60 8.48 -5.00 13.95
N ALA A 61 8.37 -5.55 15.16
CA ALA A 61 9.51 -5.78 16.04
C ALA A 61 10.52 -6.76 15.42
N GLU A 62 10.02 -7.85 14.80
CA GLU A 62 10.85 -8.80 14.08
C GLU A 62 11.61 -8.14 12.93
N ALA A 63 10.92 -7.38 12.08
CA ALA A 63 11.55 -6.66 10.96
C ALA A 63 12.68 -5.75 11.41
N ILE A 64 12.46 -4.99 12.48
CA ILE A 64 13.45 -4.08 13.05
C ILE A 64 14.66 -4.86 13.58
N ASN A 65 14.43 -5.94 14.34
CA ASN A 65 15.49 -6.76 14.89
C ASN A 65 16.35 -7.39 13.79
N ARG A 66 15.74 -7.94 12.74
CA ARG A 66 16.44 -8.53 11.58
C ARG A 66 17.29 -7.51 10.83
N LEU A 67 16.77 -6.29 10.64
CA LEU A 67 17.51 -5.20 10.03
C LEU A 67 18.75 -4.80 10.86
N TYR A 68 18.63 -4.78 12.18
CA TYR A 68 19.79 -4.50 13.04
C TYR A 68 20.79 -5.64 13.08
N SER A 69 20.39 -6.88 12.78
CA SER A 69 21.29 -8.00 12.56
C SER A 69 21.96 -8.00 11.18
N GLY A 70 21.69 -6.99 10.34
CA GLY A 70 22.32 -6.85 9.02
C GLY A 70 21.58 -7.59 7.88
N GLU A 71 20.42 -8.18 8.14
CA GLU A 71 19.67 -8.95 7.16
C GLU A 71 18.80 -8.05 6.25
N ASN A 72 18.60 -8.46 4.99
CA ASN A 72 17.52 -7.92 4.17
C ASN A 72 16.21 -8.58 4.57
N VAL A 73 15.09 -7.86 4.51
CA VAL A 73 13.78 -8.38 4.93
C VAL A 73 12.72 -8.19 3.85
N VAL A 74 11.79 -9.14 3.78
CA VAL A 74 10.53 -8.99 3.04
C VAL A 74 9.36 -9.24 3.99
N ILE A 75 8.51 -8.22 4.14
CA ILE A 75 7.33 -8.25 5.00
C ILE A 75 6.11 -8.51 4.12
N SER A 76 5.52 -9.71 4.25
CA SER A 76 4.35 -10.16 3.49
C SER A 76 3.16 -10.34 4.41
N THR A 77 2.62 -9.24 4.90
CA THR A 77 1.45 -9.22 5.79
C THR A 77 0.27 -8.53 5.10
N GLY A 78 -0.92 -8.67 5.66
CA GLY A 78 -2.14 -8.10 5.08
C GLY A 78 -2.06 -6.58 4.88
N THR A 79 -2.98 -6.04 4.11
CA THR A 79 -3.16 -4.58 4.00
C THR A 79 -3.52 -4.00 5.38
N SER A 80 -3.15 -2.75 5.62
CA SER A 80 -3.41 -2.04 6.89
C SER A 80 -2.77 -2.68 8.13
N SER A 81 -1.78 -3.57 7.98
CA SER A 81 -1.05 -4.19 9.11
C SER A 81 0.05 -3.29 9.69
N GLY A 82 0.23 -2.08 9.16
CA GLY A 82 1.25 -1.15 9.64
C GLY A 82 2.67 -1.45 9.12
N LYS A 83 2.80 -2.08 7.95
CA LYS A 83 4.10 -2.39 7.30
C LYS A 83 5.04 -1.18 7.19
N SER A 84 4.52 0.02 7.05
CA SER A 84 5.33 1.23 6.93
C SER A 84 6.22 1.49 8.14
N LEU A 85 5.82 1.07 9.34
CA LEU A 85 6.66 1.20 10.53
C LEU A 85 7.89 0.29 10.48
N CYS A 86 7.82 -0.84 9.76
CA CYS A 86 8.94 -1.76 9.60
C CYS A 86 10.16 -1.10 8.93
N TYR A 87 9.93 -0.09 8.06
CA TYR A 87 11.03 0.66 7.44
C TYR A 87 11.17 2.08 7.99
N SER A 88 10.08 2.74 8.41
CA SER A 88 10.17 4.11 8.93
C SER A 88 10.98 4.20 10.21
N ILE A 89 10.77 3.26 11.16
CA ILE A 89 11.48 3.25 12.42
C ILE A 89 12.98 3.06 12.21
N PRO A 90 13.49 2.05 11.49
CA PRO A 90 14.93 1.91 11.22
C PRO A 90 15.53 3.12 10.51
N ILE A 91 14.84 3.69 9.51
CA ILE A 91 15.34 4.87 8.78
C ILE A 91 15.45 6.09 9.70
N LEU A 92 14.44 6.35 10.54
CA LEU A 92 14.46 7.46 11.49
C LEU A 92 15.48 7.24 12.59
N ASN A 93 15.57 6.03 13.12
CA ASN A 93 16.53 5.68 14.16
C ASN A 93 17.99 5.81 13.68
N GLN A 94 18.24 5.48 12.40
CA GLN A 94 19.56 5.64 11.81
C GLN A 94 20.05 7.09 11.81
N GLN A 95 19.16 8.08 11.82
CA GLN A 95 19.54 9.48 11.91
C GLN A 95 20.11 9.88 13.28
N PHE A 96 19.78 9.14 14.34
CA PHE A 96 20.40 9.29 15.66
C PHE A 96 21.76 8.59 15.74
N LEU A 97 21.90 7.43 15.09
CA LEU A 97 23.13 6.64 15.10
C LEU A 97 24.19 7.21 14.15
N GLN A 98 23.75 7.65 12.97
CA GLN A 98 24.61 8.21 11.92
C GLN A 98 23.90 9.38 11.26
N PRO A 99 24.02 10.60 11.78
CA PRO A 99 23.39 11.78 11.22
C PRO A 99 23.73 11.98 9.73
N GLY A 100 22.69 12.18 8.91
CA GLY A 100 22.83 12.34 7.48
C GLY A 100 22.97 11.06 6.67
N ALA A 101 22.83 9.88 7.29
CA ALA A 101 22.61 8.62 6.57
C ALA A 101 21.42 8.77 5.63
N THR A 102 21.44 8.11 4.46
CA THR A 102 20.39 8.26 3.46
C THR A 102 19.58 6.98 3.28
N ALA A 103 18.32 7.16 2.87
CA ALA A 103 17.40 6.08 2.54
C ALA A 103 16.69 6.39 1.21
N LEU A 104 16.61 5.39 0.33
CA LEU A 104 15.89 5.44 -0.93
C LEU A 104 14.62 4.61 -0.83
N LEU A 105 13.46 5.21 -1.08
CA LEU A 105 12.18 4.54 -1.02
C LEU A 105 11.54 4.53 -2.42
N LEU A 106 11.20 3.35 -2.89
CA LEU A 106 10.63 3.10 -4.20
C LEU A 106 9.16 2.72 -4.07
N PHE A 107 8.28 3.56 -4.59
CA PHE A 107 6.85 3.35 -4.58
C PHE A 107 6.32 3.19 -6.02
N PRO A 108 5.34 2.30 -6.25
CA PRO A 108 4.77 2.13 -7.58
C PRO A 108 3.80 3.25 -7.97
N THR A 109 3.22 3.95 -6.99
CA THR A 109 2.23 5.00 -7.24
C THR A 109 2.58 6.30 -6.54
N LYS A 110 2.17 7.42 -7.15
CA LYS A 110 2.36 8.76 -6.56
C LYS A 110 1.52 8.97 -5.29
N ALA A 111 0.39 8.28 -5.16
CA ALA A 111 -0.47 8.37 -3.98
C ALA A 111 0.28 7.84 -2.76
N LEU A 112 0.83 6.62 -2.85
CA LEU A 112 1.67 6.04 -1.79
C LEU A 112 2.88 6.91 -1.47
N THR A 113 3.56 7.44 -2.50
CA THR A 113 4.69 8.35 -2.32
C THR A 113 4.30 9.59 -1.49
N ASN A 114 3.17 10.21 -1.81
CA ASN A 114 2.69 11.41 -1.11
C ASN A 114 2.29 11.11 0.34
N ASP A 115 1.60 10.00 0.59
CA ASP A 115 1.18 9.59 1.94
C ASP A 115 2.41 9.30 2.82
N GLN A 116 3.41 8.60 2.30
CA GLN A 116 4.65 8.33 3.02
C GLN A 116 5.48 9.61 3.23
N HIS A 117 5.55 10.49 2.24
CA HIS A 117 6.22 11.77 2.40
C HIS A 117 5.59 12.62 3.51
N LYS A 118 4.25 12.65 3.59
CA LYS A 118 3.53 13.32 4.67
C LYS A 118 3.91 12.73 6.03
N SER A 119 3.89 11.40 6.15
CA SER A 119 4.26 10.69 7.38
C SER A 119 5.69 11.03 7.83
N PHE A 120 6.68 10.91 6.94
CA PHE A 120 8.07 11.25 7.27
C PHE A 120 8.27 12.75 7.58
N SER A 121 7.51 13.64 6.94
CA SER A 121 7.54 15.06 7.23
C SER A 121 6.99 15.39 8.63
N GLU A 122 5.99 14.65 9.09
CA GLU A 122 5.49 14.76 10.45
C GLU A 122 6.53 14.30 11.49
N TYR A 123 7.24 13.18 11.22
CA TYR A 123 8.34 12.76 12.07
C TYR A 123 9.50 13.76 12.07
N ALA A 124 9.84 14.34 10.90
CA ALA A 124 10.89 15.35 10.81
C ALA A 124 10.60 16.60 11.64
N LYS A 125 9.32 16.97 11.79
CA LYS A 125 8.89 18.09 12.66
C LYS A 125 8.90 17.73 14.15
N ALA A 126 8.60 16.47 14.48
CA ALA A 126 8.48 16.02 15.87
C ALA A 126 9.83 15.63 16.50
N LEU A 127 10.80 15.24 15.68
CA LEU A 127 12.10 14.79 16.16
C LEU A 127 13.12 15.92 16.16
N PRO A 128 13.97 16.09 17.21
CA PRO A 128 14.98 17.11 17.29
C PRO A 128 16.24 16.72 16.46
N VAL A 129 16.04 16.37 15.18
CA VAL A 129 17.10 15.89 14.28
C VAL A 129 16.99 16.60 12.93
N GLU A 130 17.81 17.62 12.73
CA GLU A 130 17.79 18.46 11.52
C GLU A 130 18.15 17.71 10.22
N THR A 131 18.78 16.55 10.35
CA THR A 131 19.18 15.73 9.20
C THR A 131 18.03 14.94 8.59
N ILE A 132 16.86 14.90 9.20
CA ILE A 132 15.67 14.24 8.63
C ILE A 132 15.05 15.15 7.57
N LYS A 133 15.40 14.93 6.30
CA LYS A 133 14.97 15.74 5.16
C LYS A 133 14.30 14.85 4.11
N PRO A 134 13.00 14.51 4.31
CA PRO A 134 12.24 13.76 3.33
C PRO A 134 11.96 14.61 2.08
N ALA A 135 12.09 14.00 0.91
CA ALA A 135 11.82 14.65 -0.36
C ALA A 135 11.27 13.67 -1.39
N ILE A 136 10.36 14.16 -2.22
CA ILE A 136 9.87 13.46 -3.41
C ILE A 136 10.69 13.91 -4.61
N TYR A 137 11.16 12.94 -5.40
CA TYR A 137 11.84 13.22 -6.65
C TYR A 137 11.25 12.34 -7.76
N ASP A 138 10.36 12.92 -8.54
CA ASP A 138 9.63 12.25 -9.61
C ASP A 138 9.40 13.18 -10.82
N GLY A 139 8.56 12.74 -11.77
CA GLY A 139 8.23 13.53 -12.95
C GLY A 139 7.50 14.84 -12.65
N ASP A 140 6.80 14.95 -11.53
CA ASP A 140 6.06 16.17 -11.13
C ASP A 140 6.94 17.12 -10.29
N THR A 141 8.15 16.72 -9.90
CA THR A 141 9.07 17.56 -9.11
C THR A 141 9.52 18.78 -9.94
N PRO A 142 9.22 20.00 -9.49
CA PRO A 142 9.59 21.22 -10.20
C PRO A 142 11.10 21.33 -10.43
N SER A 143 11.52 21.82 -11.61
CA SER A 143 12.93 21.90 -11.99
C SER A 143 13.78 22.73 -11.02
N HIS A 144 13.22 23.83 -10.50
CA HIS A 144 13.91 24.70 -9.53
C HIS A 144 14.17 24.03 -8.17
N GLN A 145 13.38 23.02 -7.78
CA GLN A 145 13.57 22.27 -6.52
C GLN A 145 14.57 21.14 -6.66
N ARG A 146 14.77 20.61 -7.86
CA ARG A 146 15.60 19.43 -8.10
C ARG A 146 17.03 19.56 -7.59
N SER A 147 17.64 20.73 -7.76
CA SER A 147 19.01 20.97 -7.26
C SER A 147 19.09 20.96 -5.74
N ALA A 148 18.14 21.60 -5.06
CA ALA A 148 18.07 21.61 -3.60
C ALA A 148 17.85 20.20 -3.03
N ILE A 149 16.95 19.41 -3.62
CA ILE A 149 16.69 18.02 -3.21
C ILE A 149 17.97 17.19 -3.32
N ARG A 150 18.68 17.24 -4.46
CA ARG A 150 19.95 16.50 -4.64
C ARG A 150 20.99 16.82 -3.58
N LYS A 151 21.06 18.08 -3.15
CA LYS A 151 22.04 18.55 -2.17
C LYS A 151 21.67 18.20 -0.74
N SER A 152 20.39 18.17 -0.39
CA SER A 152 19.96 18.11 1.02
C SER A 152 19.20 16.87 1.43
N ALA A 153 18.47 16.20 0.52
CA ALA A 153 17.63 15.07 0.89
C ALA A 153 18.42 13.95 1.58
N THR A 154 17.84 13.41 2.64
CA THR A 154 18.34 12.21 3.33
C THR A 154 17.36 11.04 3.19
N ILE A 155 16.08 11.33 3.00
CA ILE A 155 15.06 10.31 2.73
C ILE A 155 14.45 10.65 1.38
N LEU A 156 14.83 9.91 0.34
CA LEU A 156 14.40 10.16 -1.04
C LEU A 156 13.31 9.18 -1.44
N MET A 157 12.16 9.70 -1.82
CA MET A 157 11.03 8.93 -2.31
C MET A 157 10.86 9.14 -3.81
N THR A 158 10.80 8.04 -4.55
CA THR A 158 10.71 8.08 -6.01
C THR A 158 10.02 6.82 -6.55
N ASN A 159 9.94 6.69 -7.86
CA ASN A 159 9.45 5.50 -8.53
C ASN A 159 10.56 4.84 -9.37
N PRO A 160 10.38 3.58 -9.81
CA PRO A 160 11.38 2.85 -10.60
C PRO A 160 11.81 3.57 -11.88
N ASP A 161 10.88 4.20 -12.59
CA ASP A 161 11.18 4.89 -13.86
C ASP A 161 12.08 6.10 -13.63
N MET A 162 11.77 6.91 -12.62
CA MET A 162 12.60 8.06 -12.27
C MET A 162 13.98 7.63 -11.75
N LEU A 163 14.02 6.55 -10.94
CA LEU A 163 15.30 5.97 -10.53
C LEU A 163 16.14 5.59 -11.75
N HIS A 164 15.54 4.85 -12.70
CA HIS A 164 16.21 4.35 -13.90
C HIS A 164 16.68 5.48 -14.82
N GLN A 165 15.81 6.43 -15.14
CA GLN A 165 16.05 7.43 -16.19
C GLN A 165 16.59 8.76 -15.65
N GLY A 166 16.18 9.18 -14.45
CA GLY A 166 16.49 10.50 -13.90
C GLY A 166 17.59 10.51 -12.84
N ILE A 167 17.82 9.42 -12.12
CA ILE A 167 18.76 9.38 -10.99
C ILE A 167 20.04 8.60 -11.35
N LEU A 168 19.91 7.33 -11.72
CA LEU A 168 21.07 6.47 -11.98
C LEU A 168 21.96 6.92 -13.14
N PRO A 169 21.46 7.45 -14.29
CA PRO A 169 22.32 7.99 -15.32
C PRO A 169 23.14 9.21 -14.88
N HIS A 170 22.61 9.94 -13.91
CA HIS A 170 23.19 11.17 -13.37
C HIS A 170 23.72 10.98 -11.95
N HIS A 171 24.20 9.78 -11.60
CA HIS A 171 24.60 9.40 -10.25
C HIS A 171 25.69 10.32 -9.65
N THR A 172 26.52 10.95 -10.47
CA THR A 172 27.53 11.90 -10.02
C THR A 172 26.92 13.09 -9.29
N ASN A 173 25.73 13.55 -9.71
CA ASN A 173 24.99 14.59 -9.01
C ASN A 173 24.38 14.13 -7.68
N TRP A 174 24.43 12.84 -7.41
CA TRP A 174 23.88 12.18 -6.22
C TRP A 174 24.97 11.51 -5.38
N ALA A 175 26.26 11.78 -5.65
CA ALA A 175 27.40 11.13 -4.99
C ALA A 175 27.28 11.15 -3.45
N ARG A 176 26.92 12.33 -2.87
CA ARG A 176 26.68 12.45 -1.42
C ARG A 176 25.56 11.53 -0.94
N PHE A 177 24.48 11.39 -1.71
CA PHE A 177 23.36 10.54 -1.35
C PHE A 177 23.75 9.06 -1.40
N PHE A 178 24.36 8.61 -2.48
CA PHE A 178 24.74 7.22 -2.65
C PHE A 178 25.84 6.78 -1.69
N SER A 179 26.83 7.64 -1.38
CA SER A 179 27.92 7.29 -0.44
C SER A 179 27.45 7.09 1.01
N LYS A 180 26.25 7.59 1.35
CA LYS A 180 25.65 7.46 2.68
C LYS A 180 24.41 6.55 2.69
N LEU A 181 24.13 5.87 1.59
CA LEU A 181 22.90 5.08 1.43
C LEU A 181 22.94 3.84 2.34
N ARG A 182 22.05 3.81 3.33
CA ARG A 182 21.94 2.73 4.30
C ARG A 182 20.80 1.78 4.03
N TYR A 183 19.66 2.31 3.57
CA TYR A 183 18.46 1.52 3.32
C TYR A 183 17.88 1.79 1.94
N VAL A 184 17.42 0.72 1.28
CA VAL A 184 16.59 0.78 0.07
C VAL A 184 15.27 0.08 0.38
N VAL A 185 14.18 0.84 0.34
CA VAL A 185 12.82 0.32 0.53
C VAL A 185 12.20 0.07 -0.85
N ILE A 186 11.64 -1.12 -1.05
CA ILE A 186 10.85 -1.47 -2.23
C ILE A 186 9.45 -1.83 -1.75
N ASP A 187 8.52 -0.89 -1.91
CA ASP A 187 7.14 -1.07 -1.47
C ASP A 187 6.32 -1.78 -2.55
N GLU A 188 5.29 -2.53 -2.11
CA GLU A 188 4.40 -3.30 -2.98
C GLU A 188 5.14 -4.23 -3.96
N THR A 189 6.10 -4.98 -3.42
CA THR A 189 7.02 -5.86 -4.18
C THR A 189 6.27 -6.83 -5.12
N HIS A 190 5.05 -7.23 -4.77
CA HIS A 190 4.22 -8.13 -5.56
C HIS A 190 3.83 -7.59 -6.94
N ILE A 191 3.99 -6.29 -7.20
CA ILE A 191 3.73 -5.67 -8.51
C ILE A 191 4.86 -5.97 -9.49
N TYR A 192 6.09 -6.12 -9.00
CA TYR A 192 7.28 -6.32 -9.83
C TYR A 192 7.39 -7.76 -10.31
N ARG A 193 6.49 -8.16 -11.24
CA ARG A 193 6.42 -9.49 -11.84
C ARG A 193 6.51 -9.46 -13.37
N GLY A 194 6.81 -10.61 -13.96
CA GLY A 194 6.91 -10.76 -15.42
C GLY A 194 7.94 -9.82 -16.04
N VAL A 195 7.63 -9.26 -17.19
CA VAL A 195 8.52 -8.35 -17.93
C VAL A 195 8.88 -7.12 -17.11
N PHE A 196 7.91 -6.52 -16.42
CA PHE A 196 8.14 -5.35 -15.57
C PHE A 196 9.09 -5.68 -14.41
N GLY A 197 8.91 -6.83 -13.76
CA GLY A 197 9.81 -7.30 -12.71
C GLY A 197 11.23 -7.53 -13.20
N SER A 198 11.39 -8.13 -14.38
CA SER A 198 12.71 -8.34 -15.00
C SER A 198 13.44 -7.03 -15.28
N HIS A 199 12.73 -6.03 -15.81
CA HIS A 199 13.31 -4.70 -16.00
C HIS A 199 13.67 -4.05 -14.66
N PHE A 200 12.82 -4.16 -13.67
CA PHE A 200 13.09 -3.60 -12.34
C PHE A 200 14.31 -4.27 -11.68
N ALA A 201 14.46 -5.58 -11.77
CA ALA A 201 15.65 -6.29 -11.28
C ALA A 201 16.94 -5.74 -11.91
N ASN A 202 16.94 -5.42 -13.20
CA ASN A 202 18.08 -4.79 -13.87
C ASN A 202 18.35 -3.37 -13.33
N VAL A 203 17.33 -2.62 -12.98
CA VAL A 203 17.48 -1.30 -12.32
C VAL A 203 18.12 -1.48 -10.95
N VAL A 204 17.69 -2.47 -10.16
CA VAL A 204 18.29 -2.78 -8.85
C VAL A 204 19.76 -3.21 -8.98
N ARG A 205 20.10 -4.06 -9.96
CA ARG A 205 21.52 -4.42 -10.26
C ARG A 205 22.38 -3.19 -10.54
N ARG A 206 21.84 -2.26 -11.33
CA ARG A 206 22.54 -0.99 -11.62
C ARG A 206 22.67 -0.13 -10.36
N LEU A 207 21.63 -0.03 -9.55
CA LEU A 207 21.67 0.69 -8.27
C LEU A 207 22.75 0.11 -7.36
N LYS A 208 22.83 -1.21 -7.18
CA LYS A 208 23.84 -1.89 -6.37
C LYS A 208 25.27 -1.57 -6.84
N ARG A 209 25.52 -1.59 -8.16
CA ARG A 209 26.84 -1.24 -8.71
C ARG A 209 27.20 0.21 -8.44
N ILE A 210 26.27 1.15 -8.56
CA ILE A 210 26.51 2.56 -8.25
C ILE A 210 26.77 2.74 -6.76
N CYS A 211 25.98 2.09 -5.88
CA CYS A 211 26.24 2.11 -4.44
C CYS A 211 27.65 1.61 -4.11
N ALA A 212 28.04 0.45 -4.64
CA ALA A 212 29.37 -0.11 -4.45
C ALA A 212 30.49 0.82 -4.95
N PHE A 213 30.29 1.50 -6.08
CA PHE A 213 31.22 2.52 -6.58
C PHE A 213 31.45 3.66 -5.59
N TYR A 214 30.42 4.03 -4.81
CA TYR A 214 30.52 5.04 -3.74
C TYR A 214 30.84 4.44 -2.36
N GLY A 215 31.16 3.15 -2.27
CA GLY A 215 31.51 2.47 -1.02
C GLY A 215 30.34 2.16 -0.11
N ALA A 216 29.10 2.18 -0.63
CA ALA A 216 27.88 1.89 0.13
C ALA A 216 27.29 0.52 -0.23
N TYR A 217 26.81 -0.18 0.80
CA TYR A 217 26.15 -1.50 0.69
C TYR A 217 24.82 -1.47 1.46
N PRO A 218 23.77 -0.88 0.86
CA PRO A 218 22.51 -0.71 1.57
C PRO A 218 21.80 -2.03 1.82
N GLN A 219 21.08 -2.11 2.96
CA GLN A 219 20.13 -3.16 3.23
C GLN A 219 18.81 -2.91 2.49
N PHE A 220 18.16 -3.99 2.04
CA PHE A 220 16.87 -3.93 1.37
C PHE A 220 15.75 -4.26 2.34
N ILE A 221 14.72 -3.42 2.35
CA ILE A 221 13.48 -3.59 3.11
C ILE A 221 12.35 -3.66 2.09
N MET A 222 11.72 -4.80 1.97
CA MET A 222 10.65 -5.00 1.00
C MET A 222 9.32 -5.24 1.69
N THR A 223 8.26 -4.65 1.16
CA THR A 223 6.90 -4.90 1.64
C THR A 223 6.06 -5.47 0.50
N SER A 224 5.16 -6.35 0.83
CA SER A 224 4.29 -7.01 -0.13
C SER A 224 2.89 -7.23 0.45
N ALA A 225 1.89 -7.31 -0.42
CA ALA A 225 0.65 -7.99 -0.08
C ALA A 225 0.94 -9.49 0.13
N THR A 226 -0.02 -10.21 0.71
CA THR A 226 0.07 -11.66 0.87
C THR A 226 0.04 -12.35 -0.50
N ILE A 227 1.15 -12.96 -0.88
CA ILE A 227 1.33 -13.75 -2.12
C ILE A 227 1.94 -15.11 -1.77
N GLY A 228 1.88 -16.07 -2.70
CA GLY A 228 2.36 -17.42 -2.45
C GLY A 228 3.88 -17.58 -2.30
N ASN A 229 4.66 -16.69 -2.93
CA ASN A 229 6.13 -16.81 -2.99
C ASN A 229 6.87 -15.47 -2.74
N PRO A 230 6.62 -14.77 -1.62
CA PRO A 230 7.18 -13.44 -1.40
C PRO A 230 8.71 -13.43 -1.27
N ALA A 231 9.29 -14.44 -0.62
CA ALA A 231 10.75 -14.55 -0.45
C ALA A 231 11.46 -14.80 -1.79
N GLU A 232 10.96 -15.73 -2.60
CA GLU A 232 11.52 -16.05 -3.91
C GLU A 232 11.49 -14.83 -4.83
N LEU A 233 10.36 -14.12 -4.89
CA LEU A 233 10.23 -12.90 -5.66
C LEU A 233 11.22 -11.84 -5.21
N ALA A 234 11.29 -11.59 -3.89
CA ALA A 234 12.21 -10.63 -3.30
C ALA A 234 13.68 -10.96 -3.62
N GLN A 235 14.08 -12.22 -3.43
CA GLN A 235 15.43 -12.70 -3.78
C GLN A 235 15.75 -12.53 -5.26
N SER A 236 14.79 -12.81 -6.15
CA SER A 236 14.97 -12.63 -7.58
C SER A 236 15.18 -11.17 -7.99
N LEU A 237 14.54 -10.23 -7.28
CA LEU A 237 14.66 -8.79 -7.56
C LEU A 237 15.98 -8.20 -7.12
N ILE A 238 16.50 -8.62 -5.95
CA ILE A 238 17.72 -8.04 -5.37
C ILE A 238 18.95 -8.94 -5.49
N GLU A 239 18.79 -10.21 -5.87
CA GLU A 239 19.87 -11.22 -5.99
C GLU A 239 20.70 -11.36 -4.70
N GLN A 240 20.00 -11.35 -3.57
CA GLN A 240 20.56 -11.52 -2.24
C GLN A 240 19.56 -12.27 -1.37
N GLY A 241 20.04 -12.92 -0.31
CA GLY A 241 19.19 -13.53 0.70
C GLY A 241 18.29 -12.50 1.38
N VAL A 242 17.07 -12.91 1.67
CA VAL A 242 16.09 -12.12 2.43
C VAL A 242 15.47 -12.97 3.53
N HIS A 243 15.18 -12.35 4.66
CA HIS A 243 14.36 -12.96 5.70
C HIS A 243 12.88 -12.66 5.44
N LEU A 244 12.06 -13.71 5.37
CA LEU A 244 10.62 -13.57 5.20
C LEU A 244 9.93 -13.36 6.55
N ILE A 245 9.07 -12.34 6.61
CA ILE A 245 8.19 -12.04 7.75
C ILE A 245 6.76 -12.08 7.23
N ASP A 246 6.04 -13.16 7.51
CA ASP A 246 4.68 -13.42 7.05
C ASP A 246 3.67 -13.60 8.20
N GLN A 247 4.15 -13.67 9.44
CA GLN A 247 3.30 -13.75 10.63
C GLN A 247 2.76 -12.38 11.00
N ASP A 248 1.56 -12.07 10.51
CA ASP A 248 0.92 -10.77 10.71
C ASP A 248 0.41 -10.62 12.16
N GLY A 249 1.08 -9.82 12.97
CA GLY A 249 0.70 -9.52 14.37
C GLY A 249 -0.37 -8.42 14.52
N SER A 250 -0.89 -7.85 13.44
CA SER A 250 -1.92 -6.82 13.54
C SER A 250 -3.30 -7.39 13.88
N PRO A 251 -4.16 -6.63 14.59
CA PRO A 251 -5.53 -7.07 14.85
C PRO A 251 -6.34 -7.07 13.54
N LYS A 252 -7.30 -7.96 13.45
CA LYS A 252 -8.28 -7.98 12.35
C LYS A 252 -9.67 -8.21 12.90
N GLY A 253 -10.64 -7.47 12.41
CA GLY A 253 -12.04 -7.77 12.61
C GLY A 253 -12.45 -9.07 11.90
N PRO A 254 -13.63 -9.62 12.22
CA PRO A 254 -14.17 -10.74 11.47
C PRO A 254 -14.39 -10.30 10.01
N ALA A 255 -14.23 -11.25 9.09
CA ALA A 255 -14.43 -10.99 7.67
C ALA A 255 -15.08 -12.18 6.99
N HIS A 256 -16.08 -11.93 6.15
CA HIS A 256 -16.73 -12.95 5.35
C HIS A 256 -16.20 -12.91 3.92
N LEU A 257 -15.79 -14.05 3.43
CA LEU A 257 -15.49 -14.26 2.02
C LEU A 257 -16.63 -15.06 1.39
N LEU A 258 -17.31 -14.45 0.43
CA LEU A 258 -18.37 -15.09 -0.33
C LEU A 258 -18.02 -15.17 -1.81
N VAL A 259 -18.23 -16.34 -2.40
CA VAL A 259 -18.22 -16.51 -3.86
C VAL A 259 -19.65 -16.72 -4.29
N PHE A 260 -20.15 -15.77 -5.07
CA PHE A 260 -21.52 -15.75 -5.55
C PHE A 260 -21.60 -16.09 -7.02
N ASN A 261 -22.44 -17.06 -7.36
CA ASN A 261 -22.71 -17.51 -8.72
C ASN A 261 -24.11 -17.00 -9.13
N PRO A 262 -24.23 -16.04 -10.07
CA PRO A 262 -25.56 -15.55 -10.46
C PRO A 262 -26.51 -16.69 -10.88
N PRO A 263 -27.81 -16.60 -10.56
CA PRO A 263 -28.77 -17.65 -10.87
C PRO A 263 -28.89 -17.87 -12.38
N PHE A 264 -29.30 -19.07 -12.75
CA PHE A 264 -29.54 -19.43 -14.14
C PHE A 264 -30.74 -18.66 -14.70
N VAL A 265 -30.60 -18.19 -15.93
CA VAL A 265 -31.72 -17.73 -16.78
C VAL A 265 -32.23 -18.92 -17.59
N ASP A 266 -31.32 -19.77 -18.05
CA ASP A 266 -31.61 -21.01 -18.76
C ASP A 266 -30.61 -22.09 -18.26
N GLU A 267 -31.09 -23.05 -17.51
CA GLU A 267 -30.29 -24.15 -16.99
C GLU A 267 -29.77 -25.08 -18.08
N LYS A 268 -30.59 -25.33 -19.13
CA LYS A 268 -30.25 -26.24 -20.23
C LYS A 268 -29.08 -25.69 -21.06
N LEU A 269 -29.03 -24.38 -21.24
CA LEU A 269 -27.97 -23.70 -21.96
C LEU A 269 -26.85 -23.21 -21.07
N GLY A 270 -26.95 -23.38 -19.73
CA GLY A 270 -25.98 -22.90 -18.78
C GLY A 270 -25.86 -21.38 -18.68
N ILE A 271 -26.89 -20.64 -19.16
CA ILE A 271 -26.89 -19.19 -19.19
C ILE A 271 -27.28 -18.63 -17.83
N ARG A 272 -26.42 -17.80 -17.26
CA ARG A 272 -26.65 -17.13 -15.96
C ARG A 272 -26.98 -15.65 -16.14
N LYS A 273 -27.67 -15.07 -15.15
CA LYS A 273 -27.87 -13.61 -15.05
C LYS A 273 -26.51 -12.89 -15.04
N SER A 274 -26.52 -11.64 -15.46
CA SER A 274 -25.31 -10.83 -15.51
C SER A 274 -24.74 -10.57 -14.12
N SER A 275 -23.46 -10.89 -13.91
CA SER A 275 -22.74 -10.54 -12.67
C SER A 275 -22.67 -9.02 -12.41
N LEU A 276 -22.78 -8.21 -13.47
CA LEU A 276 -22.82 -6.76 -13.35
C LEU A 276 -24.14 -6.30 -12.70
N ASP A 277 -25.25 -6.89 -13.09
CA ASP A 277 -26.57 -6.58 -12.52
C ASP A 277 -26.63 -6.94 -11.03
N PHE A 278 -26.05 -8.09 -10.66
CA PHE A 278 -25.91 -8.47 -9.25
C PHE A 278 -25.00 -7.52 -8.48
N GLY A 279 -23.85 -7.12 -9.04
CA GLY A 279 -22.96 -6.14 -8.44
C GLY A 279 -23.67 -4.82 -8.13
N VAL A 280 -24.50 -4.34 -9.05
CA VAL A 280 -25.33 -3.14 -8.85
C VAL A 280 -26.38 -3.38 -7.76
N THR A 281 -27.07 -4.52 -7.78
CA THR A 281 -28.13 -4.86 -6.81
C THR A 281 -27.56 -4.94 -5.39
N PHE A 282 -26.41 -5.61 -5.19
CA PHE A 282 -25.74 -5.67 -3.89
C PHE A 282 -25.27 -4.29 -3.42
N THR A 283 -24.67 -3.51 -4.32
CA THR A 283 -24.25 -2.16 -3.99
C THR A 283 -25.42 -1.30 -3.54
N LEU A 284 -26.56 -1.38 -4.21
CA LEU A 284 -27.80 -0.67 -3.83
C LEU A 284 -28.29 -1.10 -2.45
N LYS A 285 -28.33 -2.41 -2.17
CA LYS A 285 -28.71 -2.94 -0.86
C LYS A 285 -27.78 -2.45 0.24
N LEU A 286 -26.46 -2.42 0.00
CA LEU A 286 -25.45 -1.92 0.94
C LEU A 286 -25.60 -0.42 1.22
N ILE A 287 -25.82 0.40 0.18
CA ILE A 287 -26.05 1.85 0.34
C ILE A 287 -27.27 2.08 1.25
N ARG A 288 -28.39 1.40 0.98
CA ARG A 288 -29.63 1.53 1.76
C ARG A 288 -29.51 1.04 3.20
N ALA A 289 -28.64 0.06 3.45
CA ALA A 289 -28.28 -0.41 4.78
C ALA A 289 -27.29 0.53 5.50
N GLY A 290 -26.80 1.57 4.82
CA GLY A 290 -25.83 2.54 5.37
C GLY A 290 -24.38 2.09 5.33
N HIS A 291 -24.06 1.00 4.61
CA HIS A 291 -22.70 0.49 4.49
C HIS A 291 -21.95 1.14 3.34
N GLN A 292 -20.63 1.23 3.51
CA GLN A 292 -19.73 1.57 2.40
C GLN A 292 -19.38 0.34 1.57
N SER A 293 -19.23 0.52 0.27
CA SER A 293 -18.83 -0.52 -0.65
C SER A 293 -17.81 -0.03 -1.68
N LEU A 294 -16.86 -0.90 -1.99
CA LEU A 294 -15.89 -0.70 -3.05
C LEU A 294 -16.04 -1.85 -4.05
N VAL A 295 -16.32 -1.52 -5.29
CA VAL A 295 -16.61 -2.50 -6.34
C VAL A 295 -15.52 -2.41 -7.40
N PHE A 296 -14.75 -3.49 -7.58
CA PHE A 296 -13.71 -3.54 -8.59
C PHE A 296 -14.23 -4.16 -9.91
N ALA A 297 -13.90 -3.52 -11.01
CA ALA A 297 -14.20 -3.99 -12.35
C ALA A 297 -12.94 -4.03 -13.22
N ARG A 298 -12.89 -4.96 -14.16
CA ARG A 298 -11.72 -5.18 -15.01
C ARG A 298 -11.42 -4.04 -15.99
N THR A 299 -12.46 -3.35 -16.46
CA THR A 299 -12.31 -2.32 -17.50
C THR A 299 -12.94 -0.99 -17.09
N ARG A 300 -12.39 0.12 -17.62
CA ARG A 300 -12.96 1.46 -17.43
C ARG A 300 -14.42 1.55 -17.90
N ARG A 301 -14.74 0.89 -19.03
CA ARG A 301 -16.10 0.84 -19.57
C ARG A 301 -17.07 0.18 -18.57
N THR A 302 -16.65 -0.94 -17.97
CA THR A 302 -17.47 -1.64 -16.98
C THR A 302 -17.73 -0.77 -15.74
N VAL A 303 -16.73 0.00 -15.28
CA VAL A 303 -16.91 0.95 -14.16
C VAL A 303 -18.00 1.98 -14.48
N GLU A 304 -17.96 2.59 -15.67
CA GLU A 304 -18.98 3.59 -16.07
C GLU A 304 -20.36 2.95 -16.25
N MET A 305 -20.45 1.74 -16.81
CA MET A 305 -21.72 1.01 -16.93
C MET A 305 -22.33 0.70 -15.57
N LEU A 306 -21.54 0.16 -14.62
CA LEU A 306 -22.00 -0.14 -13.26
C LEU A 306 -22.51 1.12 -12.56
N LEU A 307 -21.75 2.23 -12.67
CA LEU A 307 -22.16 3.51 -12.09
C LEU A 307 -23.46 4.02 -12.70
N THR A 308 -23.61 3.93 -14.01
CA THR A 308 -24.83 4.34 -14.71
C THR A 308 -26.03 3.49 -14.28
N TYR A 309 -25.87 2.16 -14.23
CA TYR A 309 -26.93 1.25 -13.81
C TYR A 309 -27.34 1.48 -12.35
N LEU A 310 -26.38 1.74 -11.47
CA LEU A 310 -26.68 2.08 -10.09
C LEU A 310 -27.42 3.41 -9.99
N ARG A 311 -26.94 4.47 -10.65
CA ARG A 311 -27.57 5.80 -10.63
C ARG A 311 -29.01 5.81 -11.15
N ASN A 312 -29.34 4.94 -12.11
CA ASN A 312 -30.71 4.78 -12.61
C ASN A 312 -31.64 4.15 -11.57
N ARG A 313 -31.12 3.47 -10.54
CA ARG A 313 -31.88 2.83 -9.45
C ARG A 313 -31.87 3.64 -8.15
N LEU A 314 -31.05 4.69 -8.08
CA LEU A 314 -30.96 5.62 -6.95
C LEU A 314 -31.90 6.81 -7.15
N SER A 315 -32.44 7.36 -6.05
CA SER A 315 -33.12 8.65 -6.08
C SER A 315 -32.14 9.76 -6.45
N ASN A 316 -32.63 10.94 -6.81
CA ASN A 316 -31.76 12.06 -7.15
C ASN A 316 -30.84 12.46 -6.00
N GLU A 317 -31.32 12.37 -4.77
CA GLU A 317 -30.56 12.67 -3.55
C GLU A 317 -29.44 11.62 -3.28
N GLU A 318 -29.73 10.35 -3.59
CA GLU A 318 -28.77 9.26 -3.37
C GLU A 318 -27.66 9.20 -4.42
N ARG A 319 -27.83 9.81 -5.60
CA ARG A 319 -26.85 9.73 -6.71
C ARG A 319 -25.46 10.23 -6.34
N ASP A 320 -25.39 11.19 -5.41
CA ASP A 320 -24.12 11.74 -4.93
C ASP A 320 -23.39 10.82 -3.96
N LEU A 321 -24.01 9.77 -3.47
CA LEU A 321 -23.39 8.75 -2.63
C LEU A 321 -22.50 7.79 -3.42
N ALA A 322 -22.62 7.77 -4.78
CA ALA A 322 -21.87 6.85 -5.63
C ALA A 322 -21.01 7.58 -6.67
N ARG A 323 -19.77 7.15 -6.83
CA ARG A 323 -18.80 7.66 -7.82
C ARG A 323 -18.07 6.52 -8.54
N GLY A 324 -17.60 6.81 -9.75
CA GLY A 324 -16.61 6.00 -10.43
C GLY A 324 -15.19 6.47 -10.05
N TYR A 325 -14.18 5.59 -10.15
CA TYR A 325 -12.78 5.93 -9.98
C TYR A 325 -11.94 5.14 -10.99
N ARG A 326 -11.18 5.83 -11.83
CA ARG A 326 -10.32 5.20 -12.83
C ARG A 326 -9.16 6.09 -13.25
N SER A 327 -8.16 5.49 -13.86
CA SER A 327 -7.12 6.24 -14.55
C SER A 327 -7.73 7.06 -15.70
N GLY A 328 -7.41 8.33 -15.77
CA GLY A 328 -7.98 9.27 -16.75
C GLY A 328 -8.91 10.32 -16.14
N TYR A 329 -9.31 10.18 -14.90
CA TYR A 329 -9.93 11.28 -14.16
C TYR A 329 -8.89 12.33 -13.78
N LEU A 330 -9.30 13.59 -13.66
CA LEU A 330 -8.43 14.67 -13.19
C LEU A 330 -7.90 14.38 -11.78
N LYS A 331 -6.70 14.85 -11.47
CA LYS A 331 -6.09 14.66 -10.13
C LYS A 331 -6.97 15.20 -9.00
N THR A 332 -7.67 16.32 -9.25
CA THR A 332 -8.61 16.94 -8.30
C THR A 332 -9.81 16.04 -8.03
N GLU A 333 -10.45 15.52 -9.08
CA GLU A 333 -11.58 14.60 -8.96
C GLU A 333 -11.21 13.33 -8.19
N ARG A 334 -10.04 12.75 -8.48
CA ARG A 334 -9.57 11.56 -7.75
C ARG A 334 -9.41 11.83 -6.27
N ARG A 335 -8.79 12.97 -5.90
CA ARG A 335 -8.64 13.37 -4.50
C ARG A 335 -9.97 13.60 -3.80
N GLU A 336 -10.96 14.18 -4.47
CA GLU A 336 -12.30 14.38 -3.93
C GLU A 336 -13.00 13.05 -3.64
N ILE A 337 -12.84 12.06 -4.53
CA ILE A 337 -13.39 10.71 -4.34
C ILE A 337 -12.71 10.00 -3.18
N GLU A 338 -11.37 10.03 -3.11
CA GLU A 338 -10.58 9.46 -2.01
C GLU A 338 -10.96 10.07 -0.66
N GLN A 339 -11.09 11.40 -0.59
CA GLN A 339 -11.57 12.10 0.61
C GLN A 339 -13.01 11.75 0.95
N GLY A 340 -13.88 11.64 -0.06
CA GLY A 340 -15.27 11.25 0.11
C GLY A 340 -15.43 9.84 0.69
N LEU A 341 -14.54 8.90 0.29
CA LEU A 341 -14.47 7.57 0.88
C LEU A 341 -13.98 7.63 2.33
N LYS A 342 -12.85 8.30 2.58
CA LYS A 342 -12.25 8.42 3.93
C LYS A 342 -13.21 9.08 4.94
N SER A 343 -13.99 10.06 4.51
CA SER A 343 -14.98 10.76 5.36
C SER A 343 -16.30 10.01 5.52
N GLY A 344 -16.54 8.93 4.78
CA GLY A 344 -17.83 8.23 4.77
C GLY A 344 -18.95 8.95 4.00
N ARG A 345 -18.66 10.07 3.34
CA ARG A 345 -19.62 10.78 2.49
C ARG A 345 -20.04 9.94 1.28
N LEU A 346 -19.07 9.29 0.64
CA LEU A 346 -19.36 8.31 -0.41
C LEU A 346 -19.66 6.95 0.20
N ARG A 347 -20.75 6.35 -0.25
CA ARG A 347 -21.20 5.02 0.16
C ARG A 347 -20.80 3.93 -0.83
N ALA A 348 -20.61 4.28 -2.11
CA ALA A 348 -20.15 3.34 -3.11
C ALA A 348 -19.14 3.96 -4.06
N VAL A 349 -18.07 3.22 -4.37
CA VAL A 349 -17.15 3.57 -5.45
C VAL A 349 -16.91 2.36 -6.33
N PHE A 350 -17.13 2.55 -7.64
CA PHE A 350 -16.77 1.58 -8.67
C PHE A 350 -15.40 1.93 -9.21
N SER A 351 -14.46 1.00 -9.15
CA SER A 351 -13.07 1.26 -9.56
C SER A 351 -12.52 0.18 -10.47
N THR A 352 -11.51 0.54 -11.24
CA THR A 352 -10.53 -0.43 -11.76
C THR A 352 -9.47 -0.67 -10.68
N SER A 353 -8.45 -1.50 -10.97
CA SER A 353 -7.28 -1.66 -10.10
C SER A 353 -6.58 -0.33 -9.72
N ALA A 354 -6.99 0.80 -10.29
CA ALA A 354 -6.42 2.12 -9.98
C ALA A 354 -6.59 2.55 -8.50
N LEU A 355 -7.55 1.97 -7.77
CA LEU A 355 -7.79 2.23 -6.33
C LEU A 355 -7.29 1.08 -5.44
N GLU A 356 -6.68 0.05 -6.00
CA GLU A 356 -6.19 -1.13 -5.26
C GLU A 356 -5.02 -0.78 -4.33
N LEU A 357 -4.23 0.22 -4.70
CA LEU A 357 -2.98 0.61 -4.04
C LEU A 357 -3.02 2.04 -3.45
N GLY A 358 -4.17 2.64 -3.25
CA GLY A 358 -4.19 4.03 -2.81
C GLY A 358 -5.29 4.42 -1.86
#